data_a9575af68e6a4668baa473ab436c14f4
#
_entry.id   a9575af68e6a4668baa473ab436c14f4
#
_cell.length_a   1.000
_cell.length_b   1.000
_cell.length_c   1.000
_cell.angle_alpha   90.00
_cell.angle_beta   90.00
_cell.angle_gamma   90.00
#
_symmetry.space_group_name_H-M   'P 1'
#
loop_
_entity.id
_entity.type
_entity.pdbx_description
1 polymer ?
#
loop_
_entity_poly.entity_id
_entity_poly.type
_entity_poly.pdbx_seq_one_letter_code
_entity_poly.pdbx_strand_id
1 'polypeptide(L)'
;MAAGLGVVAAAGNLLGGLFVVRREWPRRFLHYFMALGAGYMLAVAFTDVIPESVRIGGQGAFLFVLIGYFLVHLFEHILAPHFHFGEETHTEMMRHHRARTVLFGLGIHTFFDGVAIAAGFLVSTWLGTVIFVAIFLHKLPEGFTIASVVLASGQSRGKAVAAAGALGVATLLGVLLTSLLQAQLRYALPLSAGVTVYVAATDLLPEVNREPGWRTALLVFVGVASLLILQHLVRV
;
A
#
# COMPACT_ATOMS: atom_id res chain seq x y z
N MET A 1 -19.44 5.58 2.06
CA MET A 1 -18.31 5.67 2.99
C MET A 1 -17.01 5.24 2.31
N ALA A 2 -16.91 4.06 1.71
CA ALA A 2 -15.71 3.60 1.01
C ALA A 2 -15.18 4.59 -0.05
N ALA A 3 -16.05 5.14 -0.89
CA ALA A 3 -15.65 6.12 -1.91
C ALA A 3 -15.03 7.39 -1.32
N GLY A 4 -15.60 7.93 -0.23
CA GLY A 4 -15.04 9.11 0.44
C GLY A 4 -13.65 8.84 1.02
N LEU A 5 -13.46 7.71 1.69
CA LEU A 5 -12.15 7.30 2.24
C LEU A 5 -11.17 6.91 1.12
N GLY A 6 -11.64 6.36 0.01
CA GLY A 6 -10.84 6.17 -1.20
C GLY A 6 -10.28 7.48 -1.74
N VAL A 7 -11.08 8.55 -1.75
CA VAL A 7 -10.62 9.90 -2.13
C VAL A 7 -9.56 10.41 -1.17
N VAL A 8 -9.74 10.21 0.15
CA VAL A 8 -8.73 10.59 1.15
C VAL A 8 -7.42 9.81 0.95
N ALA A 9 -7.50 8.50 0.69
CA ALA A 9 -6.32 7.69 0.38
C ALA A 9 -5.62 8.17 -0.91
N ALA A 10 -6.37 8.44 -1.97
CA ALA A 10 -5.85 9.00 -3.22
C ALA A 10 -5.17 10.36 -3.02
N ALA A 11 -5.75 11.22 -2.17
CA ALA A 11 -5.13 12.48 -1.79
C ALA A 11 -3.80 12.28 -1.05
N GLY A 12 -3.64 11.21 -0.26
CA GLY A 12 -2.37 10.84 0.37
C GLY A 12 -1.25 10.64 -0.64
N ASN A 13 -1.50 9.90 -1.73
CA ASN A 13 -0.53 9.74 -2.82
C ASN A 13 -0.16 11.07 -3.46
N LEU A 14 -1.16 11.89 -3.79
CA LEU A 14 -0.92 13.19 -4.40
C LEU A 14 -0.11 14.12 -3.50
N LEU A 15 -0.42 14.14 -2.21
CA LEU A 15 0.33 14.92 -1.21
C LEU A 15 1.78 14.45 -1.10
N GLY A 16 2.04 13.14 -1.08
CA GLY A 16 3.38 12.57 -1.12
C GLY A 16 4.18 13.09 -2.31
N GLY A 17 3.60 13.05 -3.51
CA GLY A 17 4.21 13.57 -4.73
C GLY A 17 4.45 15.10 -4.69
N LEU A 18 3.50 15.86 -4.17
CA LEU A 18 3.64 17.32 -4.01
C LEU A 18 4.74 17.69 -3.01
N PHE A 19 4.91 16.91 -1.95
CA PHE A 19 5.97 17.16 -0.98
C PHE A 19 7.37 17.05 -1.60
N VAL A 20 7.62 16.00 -2.37
CA VAL A 20 8.92 15.83 -3.07
C VAL A 20 9.24 17.00 -3.98
N VAL A 21 8.22 17.50 -4.69
CA VAL A 21 8.40 18.56 -5.69
C VAL A 21 8.64 19.94 -5.05
N ARG A 22 8.13 20.16 -3.84
CA ARG A 22 8.16 21.48 -3.17
C ARG A 22 9.29 21.63 -2.16
N ARG A 23 9.72 20.56 -1.49
CA ARG A 23 10.70 20.60 -0.40
C ARG A 23 11.42 19.27 -0.26
N GLU A 24 12.71 19.32 0.07
CA GLU A 24 13.44 18.15 0.55
C GLU A 24 12.95 17.78 1.95
N TRP A 25 12.35 16.61 2.07
CA TRP A 25 11.91 16.08 3.35
C TRP A 25 13.00 15.22 3.97
N PRO A 26 13.17 15.24 5.31
CA PRO A 26 14.06 14.32 5.98
C PRO A 26 13.63 12.87 5.69
N ARG A 27 14.50 12.07 5.07
CA ARG A 27 14.24 10.65 4.77
C ARG A 27 13.74 9.88 5.99
N ARG A 28 14.28 10.17 7.18
CA ARG A 28 13.87 9.56 8.46
C ARG A 28 12.36 9.63 8.72
N PHE A 29 11.71 10.70 8.31
CA PHE A 29 10.27 10.85 8.52
C PHE A 29 9.48 9.85 7.68
N LEU A 30 9.86 9.65 6.42
CA LEU A 30 9.23 8.64 5.55
C LEU A 30 9.46 7.23 6.06
N HIS A 31 10.68 6.90 6.51
CA HIS A 31 10.98 5.60 7.11
C HIS A 31 10.13 5.33 8.36
N TYR A 32 9.85 6.35 9.18
CA TYR A 32 8.97 6.19 10.34
C TYR A 32 7.52 5.88 9.94
N PHE A 33 7.00 6.55 8.90
CA PHE A 33 5.67 6.22 8.35
C PHE A 33 5.64 4.81 7.75
N MET A 34 6.66 4.42 7.00
CA MET A 34 6.76 3.07 6.43
C MET A 34 6.83 2.01 7.54
N ALA A 35 7.63 2.23 8.57
CA ALA A 35 7.76 1.31 9.70
C ALA A 35 6.43 1.10 10.44
N LEU A 36 5.76 2.21 10.79
CA LEU A 36 4.46 2.19 11.43
C LEU A 36 3.41 1.51 10.54
N GLY A 37 3.38 1.89 9.26
CA GLY A 37 2.45 1.34 8.27
C GLY A 37 2.65 -0.16 8.05
N ALA A 38 3.88 -0.64 7.89
CA ALA A 38 4.19 -2.05 7.69
C ALA A 38 3.71 -2.91 8.86
N GLY A 39 3.99 -2.48 10.10
CA GLY A 39 3.52 -3.20 11.29
C GLY A 39 1.99 -3.22 11.39
N TYR A 40 1.34 -2.08 11.17
CA TYR A 40 -0.11 -1.99 11.20
C TYR A 40 -0.77 -2.82 10.08
N MET A 41 -0.23 -2.78 8.85
CA MET A 41 -0.73 -3.56 7.72
C MET A 41 -0.66 -5.06 7.96
N LEU A 42 0.48 -5.57 8.46
CA LEU A 42 0.62 -6.98 8.80
C LEU A 42 -0.38 -7.37 9.89
N ALA A 43 -0.51 -6.57 10.94
CA ALA A 43 -1.48 -6.83 11.99
C ALA A 43 -2.90 -6.92 11.43
N VAL A 44 -3.37 -5.93 10.65
CA VAL A 44 -4.70 -5.96 10.00
C VAL A 44 -4.87 -7.18 9.10
N ALA A 45 -3.87 -7.49 8.27
CA ALA A 45 -3.96 -8.63 7.36
C ALA A 45 -4.16 -9.95 8.11
N PHE A 46 -3.37 -10.19 9.15
CA PHE A 46 -3.39 -11.47 9.88
C PHE A 46 -4.49 -11.57 10.93
N THR A 47 -4.90 -10.46 11.58
CA THR A 47 -5.90 -10.50 12.66
C THR A 47 -7.32 -10.20 12.22
N ASP A 48 -7.51 -9.56 11.07
CA ASP A 48 -8.83 -9.16 10.59
C ASP A 48 -9.13 -9.67 9.18
N VAL A 49 -8.31 -9.34 8.16
CA VAL A 49 -8.67 -9.56 6.75
C VAL A 49 -8.62 -11.04 6.37
N ILE A 50 -7.54 -11.76 6.71
CA ILE A 50 -7.41 -13.19 6.40
C ILE A 50 -8.44 -14.02 7.17
N PRO A 51 -8.64 -13.86 8.50
CA PRO A 51 -9.68 -14.56 9.23
C PRO A 51 -11.08 -14.31 8.65
N GLU A 52 -11.42 -13.08 8.31
CA GLU A 52 -12.70 -12.74 7.72
C GLU A 52 -12.85 -13.33 6.31
N SER A 53 -11.77 -13.35 5.52
CA SER A 53 -11.76 -14.00 4.20
C SER A 53 -12.08 -15.49 4.30
N VAL A 54 -11.51 -16.17 5.31
CA VAL A 54 -11.79 -17.59 5.59
C VAL A 54 -13.22 -17.77 6.08
N ARG A 55 -13.74 -16.85 6.88
CA ARG A 55 -15.14 -16.90 7.35
C ARG A 55 -16.12 -16.81 6.17
N ILE A 56 -15.85 -15.99 5.15
CA ILE A 56 -16.71 -15.78 3.98
C ILE A 56 -16.51 -16.85 2.92
N GLY A 57 -15.25 -17.20 2.61
CA GLY A 57 -14.88 -18.06 1.49
C GLY A 57 -14.45 -19.48 1.85
N GLY A 58 -14.46 -19.83 3.15
CA GLY A 58 -13.95 -21.11 3.65
C GLY A 58 -12.45 -21.28 3.43
N GLN A 59 -11.96 -22.52 3.51
CA GLN A 59 -10.53 -22.85 3.34
C GLN A 59 -9.97 -22.43 1.96
N GLY A 60 -10.82 -22.32 0.95
CA GLY A 60 -10.42 -21.85 -0.37
C GLY A 60 -9.89 -20.41 -0.39
N ALA A 61 -10.22 -19.59 0.61
CA ALA A 61 -9.71 -18.22 0.73
C ALA A 61 -8.16 -18.17 0.79
N PHE A 62 -7.51 -19.14 1.42
CA PHE A 62 -6.03 -19.19 1.48
C PHE A 62 -5.38 -19.26 0.09
N LEU A 63 -6.01 -19.96 -0.87
CA LEU A 63 -5.53 -20.00 -2.24
C LEU A 63 -5.56 -18.59 -2.87
N PHE A 64 -6.62 -17.83 -2.64
CA PHE A 64 -6.72 -16.46 -3.16
C PHE A 64 -5.75 -15.49 -2.46
N VAL A 65 -5.46 -15.68 -1.18
CA VAL A 65 -4.38 -14.94 -0.49
C VAL A 65 -3.04 -15.22 -1.17
N LEU A 66 -2.72 -16.50 -1.44
CA LEU A 66 -1.49 -16.86 -2.16
C LEU A 66 -1.47 -16.30 -3.58
N ILE A 67 -2.58 -16.35 -4.31
CA ILE A 67 -2.69 -15.76 -5.65
C ILE A 67 -2.43 -14.25 -5.58
N GLY A 68 -3.02 -13.53 -4.64
CA GLY A 68 -2.79 -12.09 -4.47
C GLY A 68 -1.34 -11.76 -4.16
N TYR A 69 -0.70 -12.53 -3.28
CA TYR A 69 0.72 -12.39 -2.94
C TYR A 69 1.61 -12.60 -4.18
N PHE A 70 1.45 -13.71 -4.87
CA PHE A 70 2.27 -14.04 -6.03
C PHE A 70 1.92 -13.24 -7.28
N LEU A 71 0.73 -12.66 -7.37
CA LEU A 71 0.36 -11.75 -8.44
C LEU A 71 1.28 -10.51 -8.42
N VAL A 72 1.43 -9.85 -7.26
CA VAL A 72 2.32 -8.69 -7.13
C VAL A 72 3.76 -9.12 -7.35
N HIS A 73 4.20 -10.22 -6.74
CA HIS A 73 5.54 -10.78 -6.95
C HIS A 73 5.85 -10.98 -8.44
N LEU A 74 4.92 -11.58 -9.19
CA LEU A 74 5.08 -11.80 -10.63
C LEU A 74 5.22 -10.48 -11.40
N PHE A 75 4.36 -9.50 -11.11
CA PHE A 75 4.41 -8.21 -11.78
C PHE A 75 5.69 -7.45 -11.48
N GLU A 76 6.16 -7.44 -10.25
CA GLU A 76 7.39 -6.76 -9.88
C GLU A 76 8.63 -7.43 -10.49
N HIS A 77 8.67 -8.75 -10.53
CA HIS A 77 9.83 -9.47 -11.08
C HIS A 77 9.87 -9.53 -12.60
N ILE A 78 8.73 -9.54 -13.29
CA ILE A 78 8.67 -9.58 -14.76
C ILE A 78 8.69 -8.18 -15.36
N LEU A 79 7.90 -7.25 -14.81
CA LEU A 79 7.68 -5.94 -15.41
C LEU A 79 8.57 -4.86 -14.80
N ALA A 80 8.97 -5.00 -13.53
CA ALA A 80 9.85 -4.07 -12.83
C ALA A 80 11.09 -4.77 -12.23
N PRO A 81 11.90 -5.53 -13.02
CA PRO A 81 13.02 -6.25 -12.47
C PRO A 81 13.96 -5.32 -11.69
N HIS A 82 14.20 -5.66 -10.42
CA HIS A 82 15.10 -4.96 -9.49
C HIS A 82 14.64 -3.60 -8.97
N PHE A 83 13.36 -3.36 -8.80
CA PHE A 83 12.90 -2.20 -8.05
C PHE A 83 12.39 -2.63 -6.66
N HIS A 84 13.04 -2.11 -5.62
CA HIS A 84 12.55 -2.18 -4.25
C HIS A 84 12.32 -0.75 -3.73
N PHE A 85 11.33 -0.55 -2.88
CA PHE A 85 11.09 0.73 -2.20
C PHE A 85 12.40 1.24 -1.58
N GLY A 86 12.78 2.51 -1.83
CA GLY A 86 14.00 3.12 -1.29
C GLY A 86 15.23 3.11 -2.22
N GLU A 87 15.20 2.39 -3.33
CA GLU A 87 16.31 2.37 -4.30
C GLU A 87 16.38 3.63 -5.18
N GLU A 88 15.39 4.51 -5.13
CA GLU A 88 15.36 5.79 -5.83
C GLU A 88 16.53 6.72 -5.46
N THR A 89 17.29 6.38 -4.42
CA THR A 89 18.41 7.19 -3.91
C THR A 89 19.74 6.85 -4.54
N HIS A 90 19.86 5.76 -5.29
CA HIS A 90 21.04 5.37 -6.03
C HIS A 90 20.97 5.91 -7.46
N THR A 91 21.52 7.10 -7.67
CA THR A 91 21.41 7.94 -8.86
C THR A 91 22.10 7.40 -10.13
N GLU A 92 22.66 6.23 -10.12
CA GLU A 92 23.51 5.76 -11.23
C GLU A 92 22.79 4.97 -12.32
N MET A 93 21.70 5.24 -12.82
CA MET A 93 21.11 4.67 -14.08
C MET A 93 19.58 4.53 -14.09
N MET A 94 18.85 5.52 -13.66
CA MET A 94 17.40 5.55 -13.91
C MET A 94 17.11 6.05 -15.34
N ARG A 95 16.98 5.11 -16.29
CA ARG A 95 16.49 5.45 -17.64
C ARG A 95 14.97 5.70 -17.60
N HIS A 96 14.45 6.59 -18.46
CA HIS A 96 13.01 6.88 -18.61
C HIS A 96 12.09 5.64 -18.67
N HIS A 97 12.59 4.52 -19.15
CA HIS A 97 11.83 3.27 -19.27
C HIS A 97 11.52 2.66 -17.90
N ARG A 98 12.44 2.77 -16.94
CA ARG A 98 12.25 2.20 -15.59
C ARG A 98 11.16 2.94 -14.79
N ALA A 99 11.05 4.25 -14.90
CA ALA A 99 10.03 5.01 -14.19
C ALA A 99 8.59 4.58 -14.58
N ARG A 100 8.36 4.25 -15.87
CA ARG A 100 7.05 3.75 -16.33
C ARG A 100 6.74 2.36 -15.77
N THR A 101 7.73 1.50 -15.71
CA THR A 101 7.58 0.14 -15.20
C THR A 101 7.28 0.16 -13.69
N VAL A 102 8.00 0.99 -12.93
CA VAL A 102 7.72 1.21 -11.51
C VAL A 102 6.31 1.77 -11.29
N LEU A 103 5.92 2.77 -12.08
CA LEU A 103 4.56 3.33 -12.01
C LEU A 103 3.49 2.26 -12.26
N PHE A 104 3.73 1.35 -13.21
CA PHE A 104 2.79 0.29 -13.52
C PHE A 104 2.69 -0.75 -12.38
N GLY A 105 3.83 -1.19 -11.82
CA GLY A 105 3.87 -2.11 -10.68
C GLY A 105 3.17 -1.54 -9.46
N LEU A 106 3.54 -0.31 -9.06
CA LEU A 106 2.86 0.42 -7.99
C LEU A 106 1.38 0.65 -8.30
N GLY A 107 1.01 0.89 -9.55
CA GLY A 107 -0.38 1.08 -9.98
C GLY A 107 -1.25 -0.16 -9.71
N ILE A 108 -0.73 -1.36 -9.93
CA ILE A 108 -1.43 -2.62 -9.64
C ILE A 108 -1.67 -2.75 -8.14
N HIS A 109 -0.61 -2.62 -7.34
CA HIS A 109 -0.71 -2.66 -5.89
C HIS A 109 -1.72 -1.64 -5.38
N THR A 110 -1.60 -0.40 -5.79
CA THR A 110 -2.48 0.71 -5.41
C THR A 110 -3.94 0.51 -5.81
N PHE A 111 -4.18 -0.15 -6.95
CA PHE A 111 -5.51 -0.58 -7.35
C PHE A 111 -6.09 -1.59 -6.34
N PHE A 112 -5.30 -2.58 -5.91
CA PHE A 112 -5.74 -3.55 -4.90
C PHE A 112 -5.94 -2.94 -3.52
N ASP A 113 -5.27 -1.86 -3.17
CA ASP A 113 -5.58 -1.09 -1.96
C ASP A 113 -7.01 -0.52 -2.01
N GLY A 114 -7.41 0.00 -3.17
CA GLY A 114 -8.79 0.43 -3.38
C GLY A 114 -9.79 -0.74 -3.26
N VAL A 115 -9.44 -1.90 -3.83
CA VAL A 115 -10.23 -3.14 -3.68
C VAL A 115 -10.36 -3.51 -2.20
N ALA A 116 -9.26 -3.48 -1.44
CA ALA A 116 -9.26 -3.81 -0.02
C ALA A 116 -10.16 -2.86 0.80
N ILE A 117 -10.05 -1.55 0.59
CA ILE A 117 -10.91 -0.55 1.26
C ILE A 117 -12.38 -0.87 1.00
N ALA A 118 -12.76 -1.01 -0.27
CA ALA A 118 -14.16 -1.25 -0.62
C ALA A 118 -14.66 -2.60 -0.11
N ALA A 119 -13.88 -3.68 -0.28
CA ALA A 119 -14.22 -5.01 0.21
C ALA A 119 -14.40 -5.02 1.74
N GLY A 120 -13.52 -4.34 2.47
CA GLY A 120 -13.65 -4.20 3.92
C GLY A 120 -14.95 -3.53 4.33
N PHE A 121 -15.35 -2.43 3.67
CA PHE A 121 -16.62 -1.74 3.96
C PHE A 121 -17.86 -2.53 3.52
N LEU A 122 -17.75 -3.41 2.53
CA LEU A 122 -18.83 -4.33 2.18
C LEU A 122 -19.08 -5.40 3.27
N VAL A 123 -18.04 -5.74 4.04
CA VAL A 123 -18.14 -6.67 5.17
C VAL A 123 -18.66 -5.95 6.42
N SER A 124 -17.94 -4.93 6.85
CA SER A 124 -18.32 -4.13 8.03
C SER A 124 -17.60 -2.77 8.05
N THR A 125 -18.22 -1.81 8.74
CA THR A 125 -17.58 -0.49 8.96
C THR A 125 -16.24 -0.62 9.69
N TRP A 126 -16.15 -1.52 10.67
CA TRP A 126 -14.92 -1.79 11.40
C TRP A 126 -13.81 -2.25 10.46
N LEU A 127 -14.05 -3.33 9.71
CA LEU A 127 -13.04 -3.91 8.80
C LEU A 127 -12.58 -2.89 7.76
N GLY A 128 -13.54 -2.17 7.14
CA GLY A 128 -13.22 -1.13 6.18
C GLY A 128 -12.38 0.01 6.77
N THR A 129 -12.65 0.38 8.03
CA THR A 129 -11.90 1.46 8.70
C THR A 129 -10.46 1.03 9.02
N VAL A 130 -10.24 -0.15 9.59
CA VAL A 130 -8.88 -0.62 9.92
C VAL A 130 -8.05 -0.86 8.67
N ILE A 131 -8.65 -1.38 7.59
CA ILE A 131 -8.01 -1.51 6.28
C ILE A 131 -7.65 -0.13 5.72
N PHE A 132 -8.59 0.84 5.77
CA PHE A 132 -8.31 2.20 5.31
C PHE A 132 -7.13 2.83 6.05
N VAL A 133 -7.07 2.70 7.38
CA VAL A 133 -5.94 3.24 8.18
C VAL A 133 -4.62 2.58 7.77
N ALA A 134 -4.61 1.25 7.60
CA ALA A 134 -3.44 0.52 7.14
C ALA A 134 -2.91 1.06 5.80
N ILE A 135 -3.82 1.26 4.85
CA ILE A 135 -3.51 1.76 3.52
C ILE A 135 -3.07 3.22 3.57
N PHE A 136 -3.79 4.07 4.29
CA PHE A 136 -3.48 5.50 4.37
C PHE A 136 -2.08 5.77 4.93
N LEU A 137 -1.61 4.99 5.90
CA LEU A 137 -0.28 5.13 6.50
C LEU A 137 0.86 5.00 5.49
N HIS A 138 0.69 4.20 4.42
CA HIS A 138 1.75 4.06 3.41
C HIS A 138 1.50 4.89 2.13
N LYS A 139 0.31 5.47 1.94
CA LYS A 139 -0.01 6.27 0.73
C LYS A 139 0.87 7.50 0.54
N LEU A 140 1.24 8.16 1.62
CA LEU A 140 2.13 9.32 1.54
C LEU A 140 3.57 8.92 1.15
N PRO A 141 4.21 7.90 1.77
CA PRO A 141 5.46 7.32 1.30
C PRO A 141 5.40 6.83 -0.16
N GLU A 142 4.34 6.16 -0.56
CA GLU A 142 4.17 5.64 -1.92
C GLU A 142 4.15 6.77 -2.97
N GLY A 143 3.37 7.82 -2.72
CA GLY A 143 3.33 9.00 -3.60
C GLY A 143 4.67 9.74 -3.65
N PHE A 144 5.39 9.79 -2.52
CA PHE A 144 6.76 10.30 -2.45
C PHE A 144 7.70 9.48 -3.32
N THR A 145 7.67 8.17 -3.20
CA THR A 145 8.54 7.24 -3.94
C THR A 145 8.37 7.39 -5.43
N ILE A 146 7.14 7.29 -5.96
CA ILE A 146 6.93 7.42 -7.42
C ILE A 146 7.35 8.77 -7.96
N ALA A 147 7.09 9.85 -7.22
CA ALA A 147 7.52 11.18 -7.65
C ALA A 147 9.04 11.30 -7.67
N SER A 148 9.74 10.74 -6.68
CA SER A 148 11.21 10.69 -6.61
C SER A 148 11.79 9.90 -7.78
N VAL A 149 11.24 8.74 -8.12
CA VAL A 149 11.65 7.92 -9.27
C VAL A 149 11.49 8.67 -10.58
N VAL A 150 10.36 9.36 -10.76
CA VAL A 150 10.11 10.17 -11.98
C VAL A 150 11.12 11.32 -12.10
N LEU A 151 11.40 12.01 -11.00
CA LEU A 151 12.43 13.08 -11.00
C LEU A 151 13.83 12.54 -11.25
N ALA A 152 14.22 11.42 -10.61
CA ALA A 152 15.51 10.78 -10.80
C ALA A 152 15.72 10.29 -12.25
N SER A 153 14.62 9.98 -12.97
CA SER A 153 14.66 9.64 -14.39
C SER A 153 14.80 10.87 -15.32
N GLY A 154 15.03 12.07 -14.78
CA GLY A 154 15.21 13.31 -15.53
C GLY A 154 13.89 13.92 -16.06
N GLN A 155 12.75 13.48 -15.56
CA GLN A 155 11.46 14.03 -15.99
C GLN A 155 11.07 15.28 -15.16
N SER A 156 10.07 16.04 -15.67
CA SER A 156 9.65 17.28 -15.05
C SER A 156 8.86 17.07 -13.76
N ARG A 157 8.87 18.10 -12.88
CA ARG A 157 8.08 18.14 -11.65
C ARG A 157 6.59 17.89 -11.87
N GLY A 158 6.01 18.41 -12.96
CA GLY A 158 4.62 18.18 -13.32
C GLY A 158 4.34 16.70 -13.60
N LYS A 159 5.24 15.99 -14.29
CA LYS A 159 5.11 14.54 -14.51
C LYS A 159 5.26 13.74 -13.25
N ALA A 160 6.10 14.17 -12.31
CA ALA A 160 6.24 13.51 -10.99
C ALA A 160 4.93 13.58 -10.18
N VAL A 161 4.31 14.77 -10.12
CA VAL A 161 3.00 14.94 -9.47
C VAL A 161 1.90 14.16 -10.21
N ALA A 162 1.92 14.17 -11.54
CA ALA A 162 0.95 13.41 -12.35
C ALA A 162 1.05 11.90 -12.11
N ALA A 163 2.28 11.37 -11.93
CA ALA A 163 2.48 9.95 -11.60
C ALA A 163 1.91 9.60 -10.21
N ALA A 164 2.16 10.42 -9.20
CA ALA A 164 1.54 10.25 -7.88
C ALA A 164 0.01 10.35 -7.94
N GLY A 165 -0.53 11.28 -8.74
CA GLY A 165 -1.96 11.38 -9.01
C GLY A 165 -2.53 10.15 -9.71
N ALA A 166 -1.78 9.54 -10.64
CA ALA A 166 -2.19 8.32 -11.33
C ALA A 166 -2.35 7.13 -10.37
N LEU A 167 -1.48 7.02 -9.34
CA LEU A 167 -1.66 6.03 -8.27
C LEU A 167 -2.96 6.28 -7.49
N GLY A 168 -3.24 7.54 -7.15
CA GLY A 168 -4.52 7.90 -6.51
C GLY A 168 -5.73 7.50 -7.35
N VAL A 169 -5.67 7.71 -8.68
CA VAL A 169 -6.72 7.26 -9.61
C VAL A 169 -6.85 5.74 -9.60
N ALA A 170 -5.74 5.00 -9.58
CA ALA A 170 -5.78 3.52 -9.48
C ALA A 170 -6.49 3.06 -8.18
N THR A 171 -6.23 3.71 -7.03
CA THR A 171 -6.99 3.45 -5.79
C THR A 171 -8.49 3.66 -6.00
N LEU A 172 -8.89 4.77 -6.60
CA LEU A 172 -10.31 5.07 -6.83
C LEU A 172 -10.98 4.08 -7.78
N LEU A 173 -10.26 3.63 -8.82
CA LEU A 173 -10.75 2.60 -9.73
C LEU A 173 -10.97 1.27 -9.00
N GLY A 174 -10.06 0.87 -8.10
CA GLY A 174 -10.23 -0.31 -7.25
C GLY A 174 -11.46 -0.22 -6.36
N VAL A 175 -11.65 0.93 -5.68
CA VAL A 175 -12.84 1.18 -4.85
C VAL A 175 -14.12 1.11 -5.69
N LEU A 176 -14.16 1.75 -6.84
CA LEU A 176 -15.33 1.81 -7.72
C LEU A 176 -15.67 0.41 -8.24
N LEU A 177 -14.70 -0.29 -8.81
CA LEU A 177 -14.90 -1.62 -9.38
C LEU A 177 -15.44 -2.60 -8.34
N THR A 178 -14.85 -2.63 -7.14
CA THR A 178 -15.29 -3.52 -6.06
C THR A 178 -16.70 -3.15 -5.58
N SER A 179 -17.01 -1.86 -5.49
CA SER A 179 -18.36 -1.40 -5.11
C SER A 179 -19.43 -1.79 -6.12
N LEU A 180 -19.07 -1.92 -7.41
CA LEU A 180 -19.96 -2.39 -8.47
C LEU A 180 -20.08 -3.92 -8.51
N LEU A 181 -19.00 -4.64 -8.17
CA LEU A 181 -18.91 -6.10 -8.26
C LEU A 181 -19.03 -6.79 -6.88
N GLN A 182 -19.98 -6.38 -6.06
CA GLN A 182 -20.18 -6.87 -4.68
C GLN A 182 -20.29 -8.41 -4.57
N ALA A 183 -20.85 -9.07 -5.60
CA ALA A 183 -20.97 -10.53 -5.65
C ALA A 183 -19.61 -11.27 -5.62
N GLN A 184 -18.51 -10.59 -5.95
CA GLN A 184 -17.17 -11.14 -5.99
C GLN A 184 -16.37 -10.96 -4.68
N LEU A 185 -17.01 -10.47 -3.62
CA LEU A 185 -16.37 -10.19 -2.33
C LEU A 185 -15.54 -11.36 -1.78
N ARG A 186 -16.05 -12.60 -1.92
CA ARG A 186 -15.37 -13.84 -1.49
C ARG A 186 -14.00 -14.07 -2.16
N TYR A 187 -13.74 -13.43 -3.30
CA TYR A 187 -12.47 -13.48 -4.02
C TYR A 187 -11.66 -12.19 -3.82
N ALA A 188 -12.32 -11.04 -3.87
CA ALA A 188 -11.68 -9.73 -3.78
C ALA A 188 -10.98 -9.52 -2.42
N LEU A 189 -11.64 -9.90 -1.32
CA LEU A 189 -11.10 -9.71 0.02
C LEU A 189 -9.81 -10.53 0.26
N PRO A 190 -9.78 -11.86 0.02
CA PRO A 190 -8.54 -12.62 0.20
C PRO A 190 -7.44 -12.27 -0.81
N LEU A 191 -7.78 -11.93 -2.06
CA LEU A 191 -6.80 -11.43 -3.02
C LEU A 191 -6.11 -10.17 -2.51
N SER A 192 -6.89 -9.19 -2.05
CA SER A 192 -6.32 -7.95 -1.50
C SER A 192 -5.52 -8.19 -0.22
N ALA A 193 -5.92 -9.17 0.62
CA ALA A 193 -5.13 -9.57 1.79
C ALA A 193 -3.72 -10.06 1.38
N GLY A 194 -3.63 -10.88 0.35
CA GLY A 194 -2.36 -11.37 -0.19
C GLY A 194 -1.47 -10.24 -0.71
N VAL A 195 -2.05 -9.31 -1.46
CA VAL A 195 -1.36 -8.09 -1.91
C VAL A 195 -0.84 -7.27 -0.72
N THR A 196 -1.70 -7.04 0.30
CA THR A 196 -1.31 -6.30 1.51
C THR A 196 -0.15 -6.96 2.25
N VAL A 197 -0.17 -8.31 2.38
CA VAL A 197 0.93 -9.06 3.01
C VAL A 197 2.22 -8.91 2.19
N TYR A 198 2.14 -9.02 0.86
CA TYR A 198 3.30 -8.85 -0.01
C TYR A 198 3.93 -7.48 0.20
N VAL A 199 3.15 -6.42 0.07
CA VAL A 199 3.63 -5.03 0.20
C VAL A 199 4.26 -4.77 1.57
N ALA A 200 3.59 -5.21 2.63
CA ALA A 200 4.11 -4.98 3.98
C ALA A 200 5.40 -5.77 4.26
N ALA A 201 5.46 -7.04 3.82
CA ALA A 201 6.57 -7.95 4.14
C ALA A 201 7.75 -7.85 3.18
N THR A 202 7.52 -7.59 1.88
CA THR A 202 8.55 -7.61 0.85
C THR A 202 8.99 -6.23 0.37
N ASP A 203 8.15 -5.21 0.53
CA ASP A 203 8.50 -3.85 0.12
C ASP A 203 8.82 -2.96 1.30
N LEU A 204 7.86 -2.81 2.24
CA LEU A 204 8.01 -1.86 3.34
C LEU A 204 9.02 -2.33 4.40
N LEU A 205 8.92 -3.57 4.90
CA LEU A 205 9.82 -4.06 5.93
C LEU A 205 11.29 -4.15 5.49
N PRO A 206 11.64 -4.64 4.30
CA PRO A 206 13.03 -4.61 3.83
C PRO A 206 13.59 -3.20 3.75
N GLU A 207 12.81 -2.23 3.29
CA GLU A 207 13.26 -0.83 3.25
C GLU A 207 13.48 -0.26 4.65
N VAL A 208 12.55 -0.52 5.57
CA VAL A 208 12.67 -0.16 6.98
C VAL A 208 13.94 -0.76 7.61
N ASN A 209 14.30 -1.99 7.24
CA ASN A 209 15.47 -2.71 7.76
C ASN A 209 16.81 -2.22 7.17
N ARG A 210 16.81 -1.45 6.07
CA ARG A 210 18.04 -0.85 5.51
C ARG A 210 18.63 0.23 6.40
N GLU A 211 17.81 0.94 7.17
CA GLU A 211 18.31 1.89 8.16
C GLU A 211 18.47 1.19 9.54
N PRO A 212 19.71 0.97 9.99
CA PRO A 212 19.95 0.34 11.29
C PRO A 212 19.49 1.27 12.42
N GLY A 213 18.63 0.77 13.30
CA GLY A 213 18.20 1.54 14.47
C GLY A 213 17.04 0.90 15.21
N TRP A 214 17.16 0.84 16.55
CA TRP A 214 16.12 0.32 17.42
C TRP A 214 14.79 1.09 17.31
N ARG A 215 14.85 2.39 16.96
CA ARG A 215 13.68 3.26 16.83
C ARG A 215 12.76 2.81 15.68
N THR A 216 13.34 2.45 14.55
CA THR A 216 12.59 2.00 13.38
C THR A 216 11.94 0.64 13.65
N ALA A 217 12.70 -0.29 14.26
CA ALA A 217 12.15 -1.57 14.70
C ALA A 217 11.00 -1.37 15.72
N LEU A 218 11.17 -0.47 16.70
CA LEU A 218 10.14 -0.17 17.68
C LEU A 218 8.85 0.37 17.01
N LEU A 219 8.97 1.19 15.97
CA LEU A 219 7.81 1.74 15.26
C LEU A 219 7.00 0.65 14.54
N VAL A 220 7.62 -0.40 14.04
CA VAL A 220 6.90 -1.57 13.50
C VAL A 220 6.03 -2.20 14.61
N PHE A 221 6.60 -2.43 15.78
CA PHE A 221 5.83 -2.95 16.92
C PHE A 221 4.75 -1.99 17.41
N VAL A 222 5.00 -0.68 17.37
CA VAL A 222 3.98 0.34 17.68
C VAL A 222 2.84 0.27 16.66
N GLY A 223 3.13 0.03 15.38
CA GLY A 223 2.11 -0.21 14.36
C GLY A 223 1.23 -1.42 14.69
N VAL A 224 1.84 -2.54 15.04
CA VAL A 224 1.10 -3.74 15.49
C VAL A 224 0.28 -3.45 16.75
N ALA A 225 0.92 -2.89 17.77
CA ALA A 225 0.27 -2.61 19.05
C ALA A 225 -0.91 -1.62 18.92
N SER A 226 -0.80 -0.62 18.04
CA SER A 226 -1.85 0.37 17.83
C SER A 226 -3.15 -0.27 17.31
N LEU A 227 -3.07 -1.25 16.40
CA LEU A 227 -4.24 -2.00 15.98
C LEU A 227 -4.80 -2.86 17.12
N LEU A 228 -3.96 -3.61 17.83
CA LEU A 228 -4.42 -4.49 18.90
C LEU A 228 -5.10 -3.70 20.03
N ILE A 229 -4.55 -2.53 20.39
CA ILE A 229 -5.18 -1.61 21.35
C ILE A 229 -6.51 -1.12 20.82
N LEU A 230 -6.57 -0.70 19.56
CA LEU A 230 -7.80 -0.21 18.94
C LEU A 230 -8.88 -1.31 18.92
N GLN A 231 -8.51 -2.56 18.58
CA GLN A 231 -9.42 -3.71 18.64
C GLN A 231 -9.95 -3.94 20.06
N HIS A 232 -9.08 -3.85 21.06
CA HIS A 232 -9.48 -4.02 22.46
C HIS A 232 -10.47 -2.95 22.90
N LEU A 233 -10.24 -1.69 22.54
CA LEU A 233 -11.10 -0.56 22.93
C LEU A 233 -12.48 -0.58 22.24
N VAL A 234 -12.59 -1.12 21.03
CA VAL A 234 -13.85 -1.10 20.25
C VAL A 234 -14.67 -2.38 20.43
N ARG A 235 -14.02 -3.51 20.79
CA ARG A 235 -14.72 -4.79 21.00
C ARG A 235 -15.17 -5.01 22.45
N VAL A 236 -14.83 -4.09 23.37
CA VAL A 236 -15.37 -4.04 24.73
C VAL A 236 -16.62 -3.19 24.76
#